data_ffa9f6b33681e184821db14f17b501ad
#
_entry.id   ffa9f6b33681e184821db14f17b501ad
#
_cell.length_a   1.000
_cell.length_b   1.000
_cell.length_c   1.000
_cell.angle_alpha   90.00
_cell.angle_beta   90.00
_cell.angle_gamma   90.00
#
_symmetry.space_group_name_H-M   'P 1'
#
loop_
_entity.id
_entity.type
_entity.pdbx_description
1 polymer ?
#
loop_
_entity_poly.entity_id
_entity_poly.type
_entity_poly.pdbx_seq_one_letter_code
_entity_poly.pdbx_strand_id
1 'polypeptide(L)'
;MKKYISKFHYLTQDLPNRSHVEQTRIACEAGANWIQYRCLSKTDEELIAEIHELAAICDDWGATLILTKHFHLLDQVDAQGVHMEDMKADFKAIRNQIGADKTLGGSANTFEDIGRMDQAGLVDYIG
;
A
#
# COMPACT_ATOMS: atom_id res chain seq x y z
N MET A 1 -14.18 10.22 10.18
CA MET A 1 -12.91 10.02 10.91
C MET A 1 -11.73 10.24 9.98
N LYS A 2 -10.74 10.99 10.40
CA LYS A 2 -9.56 11.27 9.60
C LYS A 2 -8.62 10.06 9.62
N LYS A 3 -8.19 9.61 8.44
CA LYS A 3 -7.26 8.49 8.33
C LYS A 3 -5.85 8.91 8.75
N TYR A 4 -5.13 7.97 9.38
CA TYR A 4 -3.72 8.17 9.68
C TYR A 4 -2.89 7.95 8.43
N ILE A 5 -2.07 8.93 8.08
CA ILE A 5 -1.11 8.83 6.98
C ILE A 5 0.28 9.14 7.54
N SER A 6 1.17 8.17 7.51
CA SER A 6 2.55 8.36 7.96
C SER A 6 3.32 9.24 7.00
N LYS A 7 4.28 9.97 7.51
CA LYS A 7 5.21 10.77 6.68
C LYS A 7 6.31 9.92 6.08
N PHE A 8 6.56 8.74 6.64
CA PHE A 8 7.59 7.83 6.16
C PHE A 8 6.96 6.51 5.75
N HIS A 9 7.09 6.15 4.49
CA HIS A 9 6.58 4.90 3.93
C HIS A 9 7.75 4.02 3.52
N TYR A 10 7.86 2.84 4.12
CA TYR A 10 8.85 1.86 3.72
C TYR A 10 8.25 0.95 2.65
N LEU A 11 8.90 0.88 1.49
CA LEU A 11 8.47 0.03 0.39
C LEU A 11 9.29 -1.26 0.38
N THR A 12 8.62 -2.41 0.46
CA THR A 12 9.31 -3.67 0.21
C THR A 12 9.50 -3.85 -1.29
N GLN A 13 10.49 -4.63 -1.68
CA GLN A 13 10.80 -4.85 -3.09
C GLN A 13 11.16 -6.30 -3.37
N ASP A 14 11.04 -6.69 -4.64
CA ASP A 14 11.47 -8.01 -5.09
C ASP A 14 13.00 -8.04 -5.12
N LEU A 15 13.61 -8.54 -4.03
CA LEU A 15 15.05 -8.64 -3.88
C LEU A 15 15.48 -10.10 -3.92
N PRO A 16 16.64 -10.43 -4.55
CA PRO A 16 17.07 -11.81 -4.66
C PRO A 16 17.53 -12.41 -3.33
N ASN A 17 17.99 -11.59 -2.39
CA ASN A 17 18.62 -12.06 -1.14
C ASN A 17 17.79 -11.81 0.11
N ARG A 18 16.61 -11.20 -0.02
CA ARG A 18 15.82 -10.84 1.15
C ARG A 18 14.34 -10.83 0.79
N SER A 19 13.56 -11.65 1.49
CA SER A 19 12.11 -11.75 1.26
C SER A 19 11.38 -10.50 1.73
N HIS A 20 10.16 -10.31 1.23
CA HIS A 20 9.29 -9.21 1.70
C HIS A 20 8.99 -9.36 3.20
N VAL A 21 8.81 -10.58 3.69
CA VAL A 21 8.58 -10.87 5.11
C VAL A 21 9.77 -10.38 5.94
N GLU A 22 10.97 -10.70 5.51
CA GLU A 22 12.20 -10.30 6.21
C GLU A 22 12.39 -8.79 6.18
N GLN A 23 12.16 -8.17 5.02
CA GLN A 23 12.22 -6.71 4.89
C GLN A 23 11.24 -6.02 5.84
N THR A 24 10.01 -6.53 5.92
CA THR A 24 8.98 -5.98 6.80
C THR A 24 9.39 -6.08 8.27
N ARG A 25 9.91 -7.24 8.67
CA ARG A 25 10.36 -7.45 10.04
C ARG A 25 11.48 -6.49 10.42
N ILE A 26 12.48 -6.34 9.55
CA ILE A 26 13.62 -5.44 9.78
C ILE A 26 13.14 -3.98 9.84
N ALA A 27 12.26 -3.58 8.93
CA ALA A 27 11.75 -2.21 8.89
C ALA A 27 10.96 -1.86 10.16
N CYS A 28 10.09 -2.77 10.60
CA CYS A 28 9.32 -2.56 11.83
C CYS A 28 10.22 -2.49 13.06
N GLU A 29 11.23 -3.35 13.14
CA GLU A 29 12.21 -3.33 14.24
C GLU A 29 12.99 -2.01 14.26
N ALA A 30 13.23 -1.42 13.09
CA ALA A 30 13.91 -0.13 12.96
C ALA A 30 13.00 1.08 13.23
N GLY A 31 11.72 0.86 13.48
CA GLY A 31 10.77 1.92 13.82
C GLY A 31 9.81 2.35 12.72
N ALA A 32 9.81 1.68 11.58
CA ALA A 32 8.83 1.97 10.52
C ALA A 32 7.43 1.57 11.00
N ASN A 33 6.45 2.45 10.77
CA ASN A 33 5.05 2.17 11.13
C ASN A 33 4.13 2.19 9.92
N TRP A 34 4.69 2.17 8.72
CA TRP A 34 3.96 2.16 7.47
C TRP A 34 4.74 1.34 6.46
N ILE A 35 4.17 0.20 6.09
CA ILE A 35 4.80 -0.74 5.15
C ILE A 35 3.97 -0.75 3.88
N GLN A 36 4.59 -0.44 2.77
CA GLN A 36 3.99 -0.58 1.45
C GLN A 36 4.58 -1.82 0.79
N TYR A 37 3.74 -2.84 0.62
CA TYR A 37 4.13 -4.11 0.01
C TYR A 37 4.14 -3.99 -1.50
N ARG A 38 5.33 -4.01 -2.09
CA ARG A 38 5.50 -3.89 -3.54
C ARG A 38 6.11 -5.16 -4.09
N CYS A 39 5.26 -6.07 -4.56
CA CYS A 39 5.66 -7.33 -5.16
C CYS A 39 5.01 -7.48 -6.53
N LEU A 40 5.81 -7.60 -7.57
CA LEU A 40 5.35 -7.66 -8.96
C LEU A 40 5.64 -9.02 -9.61
N SER A 41 6.19 -9.98 -8.85
CA SER A 41 6.74 -11.22 -9.39
C SER A 41 5.96 -12.47 -8.99
N LYS A 42 4.83 -12.34 -8.30
CA LYS A 42 4.10 -13.49 -7.74
C LYS A 42 2.68 -13.60 -8.28
N THR A 43 2.13 -14.81 -8.20
CA THR A 43 0.72 -15.07 -8.50
C THR A 43 -0.16 -14.54 -7.36
N ASP A 44 -1.45 -14.39 -7.61
CA ASP A 44 -2.41 -13.94 -6.59
C ASP A 44 -2.40 -14.85 -5.35
N GLU A 45 -2.32 -16.16 -5.53
CA GLU A 45 -2.27 -17.11 -4.42
C GLU A 45 -1.02 -16.90 -3.56
N GLU A 46 0.13 -16.71 -4.21
CA GLU A 46 1.38 -16.44 -3.52
C GLU A 46 1.36 -15.08 -2.82
N LEU A 47 0.76 -14.07 -3.46
CA LEU A 47 0.61 -12.74 -2.88
C LEU A 47 -0.25 -12.80 -1.61
N ILE A 48 -1.40 -13.46 -1.68
CA ILE A 48 -2.31 -13.59 -0.53
C ILE A 48 -1.59 -14.25 0.65
N ALA A 49 -0.88 -15.35 0.40
CA ALA A 49 -0.14 -16.06 1.45
C ALA A 49 0.93 -15.16 2.08
N GLU A 50 1.68 -14.43 1.27
CA GLU A 50 2.73 -13.54 1.77
C GLU A 50 2.14 -12.33 2.51
N ILE A 51 1.06 -11.75 1.98
CA ILE A 51 0.38 -10.63 2.63
C ILE A 51 -0.13 -11.03 4.02
N HIS A 52 -0.63 -12.24 4.19
CA HIS A 52 -1.06 -12.72 5.51
C HIS A 52 0.11 -12.71 6.51
N GLU A 53 1.30 -13.09 6.08
CA GLU A 53 2.49 -13.04 6.93
C GLU A 53 2.88 -11.59 7.27
N LEU A 54 2.86 -10.70 6.28
CA LEU A 54 3.15 -9.29 6.50
C LEU A 54 2.13 -8.64 7.43
N ALA A 55 0.85 -8.98 7.26
CA ALA A 55 -0.22 -8.45 8.10
C ALA A 55 -0.01 -8.81 9.57
N ALA A 56 0.41 -10.04 9.85
CA ALA A 56 0.69 -10.47 11.21
C ALA A 56 1.84 -9.68 11.84
N ILE A 57 2.90 -9.44 11.08
CA ILE A 57 4.05 -8.65 11.55
C ILE A 57 3.63 -7.20 11.79
N CYS A 58 2.92 -6.60 10.84
CA CYS A 58 2.44 -5.22 10.98
C CYS A 58 1.51 -5.07 12.18
N ASP A 59 0.65 -6.06 12.42
CA ASP A 59 -0.26 -6.06 13.54
C ASP A 59 0.51 -6.07 14.88
N ASP A 60 1.54 -6.90 14.97
CA ASP A 60 2.39 -6.99 16.17
C ASP A 60 3.10 -5.68 16.49
N TRP A 61 3.45 -4.91 15.47
CA TRP A 61 4.20 -3.65 15.63
C TRP A 61 3.30 -2.41 15.55
N GLY A 62 2.00 -2.58 15.33
CA GLY A 62 1.08 -1.45 15.14
C GLY A 62 1.37 -0.68 13.85
N ALA A 63 1.89 -1.35 12.82
CA ALA A 63 2.19 -0.72 11.54
C ALA A 63 1.02 -0.83 10.57
N THR A 64 0.87 0.16 9.71
CA THR A 64 -0.11 0.15 8.62
C THR A 64 0.46 -0.63 7.44
N LEU A 65 -0.37 -1.46 6.82
CA LEU A 65 0.01 -2.24 5.63
C LEU A 65 -0.76 -1.75 4.42
N ILE A 66 -0.03 -1.36 3.40
CA ILE A 66 -0.57 -0.87 2.11
C ILE A 66 -0.06 -1.78 0.99
N LEU A 67 -0.95 -2.14 0.07
CA LEU A 67 -0.59 -2.95 -1.09
C LEU A 67 -0.33 -2.05 -2.29
N THR A 68 0.81 -2.23 -2.94
CA THR A 68 1.05 -1.56 -4.22
C THR A 68 0.28 -2.30 -5.31
N LYS A 69 -0.63 -1.61 -6.00
CA LYS A 69 -1.29 -2.08 -7.22
C LYS A 69 -2.40 -3.14 -7.03
N HIS A 70 -2.25 -4.09 -6.13
CA HIS A 70 -3.12 -5.27 -6.03
C HIS A 70 -4.44 -4.98 -5.30
N PHE A 71 -5.17 -3.96 -5.73
CA PHE A 71 -6.42 -3.56 -5.07
C PHE A 71 -7.50 -4.64 -5.12
N HIS A 72 -7.45 -5.53 -6.13
CA HIS A 72 -8.40 -6.63 -6.26
C HIS A 72 -8.29 -7.68 -5.14
N LEU A 73 -7.17 -7.69 -4.41
CA LEU A 73 -6.95 -8.62 -3.30
C LEU A 73 -7.32 -8.02 -1.95
N LEU A 74 -7.63 -6.74 -1.88
CA LEU A 74 -7.78 -6.04 -0.61
C LEU A 74 -8.91 -6.59 0.26
N ASP A 75 -9.96 -7.12 -0.34
CA ASP A 75 -11.09 -7.73 0.38
C ASP A 75 -10.78 -9.14 0.92
N GLN A 76 -9.66 -9.73 0.52
CA GLN A 76 -9.26 -11.07 0.94
C GLN A 76 -8.13 -11.08 1.96
N VAL A 77 -7.62 -9.92 2.33
CA VAL A 77 -6.44 -9.80 3.20
C VAL A 77 -6.67 -8.72 4.25
N ASP A 78 -5.87 -8.73 5.31
CA ASP A 78 -5.91 -7.72 6.36
C ASP A 78 -4.88 -6.63 6.07
N ALA A 79 -5.22 -5.73 5.17
CA ALA A 79 -4.42 -4.56 4.84
C ALA A 79 -5.29 -3.31 4.90
N GLN A 80 -4.68 -2.17 5.16
CA GLN A 80 -5.41 -0.92 5.39
C GLN A 80 -5.69 -0.14 4.12
N GLY A 81 -5.02 -0.48 3.02
CA GLY A 81 -5.27 0.24 1.77
C GLY A 81 -4.38 -0.20 0.63
N VAL A 82 -4.40 0.59 -0.43
CA VAL A 82 -3.67 0.32 -1.66
C VAL A 82 -3.03 1.62 -2.18
N HIS A 83 -1.87 1.48 -2.81
CA HIS A 83 -1.17 2.57 -3.48
C HIS A 83 -1.07 2.26 -4.97
N MET A 84 -1.52 3.21 -5.81
CA MET A 84 -1.45 3.07 -7.26
C MET A 84 -0.32 3.92 -7.81
N GLU A 85 0.65 3.28 -8.44
CA GLU A 85 1.78 3.96 -9.07
C GLU A 85 1.41 4.52 -10.44
N ASP A 86 0.41 3.94 -11.10
CA ASP A 86 -0.05 4.40 -12.40
C ASP A 86 -0.96 5.61 -12.23
N MET A 87 -0.49 6.77 -12.66
CA MET A 87 -1.24 8.03 -12.58
C MET A 87 -2.49 8.04 -13.45
N LYS A 88 -2.58 7.12 -14.42
CA LYS A 88 -3.74 6.98 -15.30
C LYS A 88 -4.73 5.94 -14.82
N ALA A 89 -4.51 5.36 -13.64
CA ALA A 89 -5.42 4.40 -13.06
C ALA A 89 -6.80 5.05 -12.85
N ASP A 90 -7.84 4.24 -12.92
CA ASP A 90 -9.21 4.71 -12.66
C ASP A 90 -9.44 4.77 -11.14
N PHE A 91 -9.00 5.86 -10.52
CA PHE A 91 -9.08 6.04 -9.07
C PHE A 91 -10.52 6.01 -8.56
N LYS A 92 -11.47 6.48 -9.35
CA LYS A 92 -12.89 6.44 -8.97
C LYS A 92 -13.39 5.00 -8.87
N ALA A 93 -13.08 4.17 -9.86
CA ALA A 93 -13.46 2.76 -9.86
C ALA A 93 -12.78 2.02 -8.71
N ILE A 94 -11.50 2.30 -8.46
CA ILE A 94 -10.75 1.68 -7.37
C ILE A 94 -11.37 2.08 -6.03
N ARG A 95 -11.66 3.36 -5.83
CA ARG A 95 -12.31 3.84 -4.60
C ARG A 95 -13.66 3.16 -4.38
N ASN A 96 -14.45 3.01 -5.41
CA ASN A 96 -15.75 2.32 -5.32
C ASN A 96 -15.58 0.86 -4.92
N GLN A 97 -14.53 0.21 -5.42
CA GLN A 97 -14.26 -1.20 -5.12
C GLN A 97 -13.75 -1.42 -3.70
N ILE A 98 -12.80 -0.60 -3.25
CA ILE A 98 -12.18 -0.79 -1.92
C ILE A 98 -12.98 -0.15 -0.79
N GLY A 99 -13.86 0.80 -1.10
CA GLY A 99 -14.71 1.47 -0.12
C GLY A 99 -14.07 2.73 0.48
N ALA A 100 -14.88 3.48 1.21
CA ALA A 100 -14.46 4.77 1.78
C ALA A 100 -13.49 4.63 2.95
N ASP A 101 -13.55 3.51 3.68
CA ASP A 101 -12.76 3.31 4.89
C ASP A 101 -11.30 2.90 4.61
N LYS A 102 -11.03 2.37 3.43
CA LYS A 102 -9.68 1.97 3.06
C LYS A 102 -8.87 3.17 2.55
N THR A 103 -7.58 3.14 2.80
CA THR A 103 -6.66 4.18 2.34
C THR A 103 -6.31 3.96 0.87
N LEU A 104 -6.40 5.01 0.08
CA LEU A 104 -6.02 5.00 -1.33
C LEU A 104 -4.95 6.07 -1.55
N GLY A 105 -3.76 5.62 -1.94
CA GLY A 105 -2.67 6.50 -2.29
C GLY A 105 -2.38 6.49 -3.78
N GLY A 106 -1.76 7.54 -4.26
CA GLY A 106 -1.35 7.63 -5.66
C GLY A 106 0.01 8.28 -5.79
N SER A 107 0.72 7.94 -6.87
CA SER A 107 2.00 8.57 -7.22
C SER A 107 1.77 9.74 -8.17
N ALA A 108 2.60 10.77 -8.06
CA ALA A 108 2.63 11.88 -8.99
C ALA A 108 4.09 12.27 -9.26
N ASN A 109 4.40 12.60 -10.50
CA ASN A 109 5.78 12.92 -10.92
C ASN A 109 5.98 14.40 -11.20
N THR A 110 4.91 15.19 -11.33
CA THR A 110 4.98 16.62 -11.63
C THR A 110 4.00 17.40 -10.76
N PHE A 111 4.20 18.70 -10.67
CA PHE A 111 3.25 19.56 -9.96
C PHE A 111 1.87 19.55 -10.60
N GLU A 112 1.79 19.40 -11.93
CA GLU A 112 0.50 19.25 -12.63
C GLU A 112 -0.23 17.99 -12.19
N ASP A 113 0.48 16.89 -12.07
CA ASP A 113 -0.08 15.62 -11.61
C ASP A 113 -0.64 15.75 -10.20
N ILE A 114 0.12 16.40 -9.31
CA ILE A 114 -0.32 16.65 -7.93
C ILE A 114 -1.61 17.45 -7.91
N GLY A 115 -1.67 18.54 -8.67
CA GLY A 115 -2.85 19.40 -8.74
C GLY A 115 -4.08 18.65 -9.25
N ARG A 116 -3.89 17.84 -10.30
CA ARG A 116 -4.98 17.07 -10.90
C ARG A 116 -5.53 16.02 -9.93
N MET A 117 -4.65 15.31 -9.23
CA MET A 117 -5.06 14.31 -8.24
C MET A 117 -5.74 14.95 -7.03
N ASP A 118 -5.24 16.09 -6.58
CA ASP A 118 -5.83 16.85 -5.48
C ASP A 118 -7.24 17.33 -5.83
N GLN A 119 -7.43 17.87 -7.03
CA GLN A 119 -8.74 18.34 -7.50
C GLN A 119 -9.76 17.20 -7.61
N ALA A 120 -9.32 16.02 -8.02
CA ALA A 120 -10.20 14.86 -8.12
C ALA A 120 -10.71 14.39 -6.75
N GLY A 121 -9.94 14.61 -5.68
CA GLY A 121 -10.35 14.31 -4.32
C GLY A 121 -10.55 12.83 -4.00
N LEU A 122 -9.98 11.93 -4.82
CA LEU A 122 -10.21 10.49 -4.70
C LEU A 122 -9.16 9.76 -3.87
N VAL A 123 -7.98 10.37 -3.73
CA VAL A 123 -6.87 9.76 -2.99
C VAL A 123 -6.73 10.40 -1.61
N ASP A 124 -6.25 9.60 -0.67
CA ASP A 124 -6.00 10.06 0.70
C ASP A 124 -4.62 10.69 0.84
N TYR A 125 -3.67 10.30 -0.02
CA TYR A 125 -2.33 10.89 -0.05
C TYR A 125 -1.70 10.73 -1.43
N ILE A 126 -0.68 11.53 -1.69
CA ILE A 126 0.12 11.48 -2.92
C ILE A 126 1.57 11.24 -2.51
N GLY A 127 2.14 10.22 -3.11
CA GLY A 127 3.53 9.83 -2.84
C GLY A 127 4.46 10.10 -4.02
#